data_42657585f86dba33276f6e9d18f7e3b2
#
_entry.id   42657585f86dba33276f6e9d18f7e3b2
#
_cell.length_a   1.000
_cell.length_b   1.000
_cell.length_c   1.000
_cell.angle_alpha   90.00
_cell.angle_beta   90.00
_cell.angle_gamma   90.00
#
_symmetry.space_group_name_H-M   'P 1'
#
loop_
_entity.id
_entity.type
_entity.pdbx_description
1 polymer ?
#
loop_
_entity_poly.entity_id
_entity_poly.type
_entity_poly.pdbx_seq_one_letter_code
_entity_poly.pdbx_strand_id
1 'polypeptide(L)'
;MAKRFGKYLLHECVAQGGITEIWMATDEFENVVAVRKLRGSGLSSSSAPKMFKAGLKVHRKLSPHPNIIRYINHGKADGTPYMVLEYIQGADLKALMSREHDMIDNVADVLVQMADGLEHLHDRGWMHLDYKPENIMVSLNSHVSLIDFDTAQKIPRKPTKYPKVTGTPAYMPPEQLKGEAMDQRADIYAWGVTAYKLLTHLRPFGGRTPEETRRNQLDESYFVKPVHQHNPQVPIALSQLIQSCFAHQPEARFPSMTILNAQLHNVLGVQHHPVVPTSLAVA
;
A
#
# COMPACT_ATOMS: atom_id res chain seq x y z
N MET A 1 16.86 24.52 9.82
CA MET A 1 16.71 25.66 8.88
C MET A 1 16.11 25.14 7.59
N ALA A 2 15.13 25.85 7.03
CA ALA A 2 14.53 25.47 5.76
C ALA A 2 15.57 25.55 4.63
N LYS A 3 15.55 24.57 3.72
CA LYS A 3 16.54 24.45 2.63
C LYS A 3 15.84 24.58 1.27
N ARG A 4 16.33 25.46 0.40
CA ARG A 4 15.83 25.59 -0.96
C ARG A 4 16.25 24.37 -1.80
N PHE A 5 15.28 23.82 -2.55
CA PHE A 5 15.47 22.71 -3.48
C PHE A 5 14.62 22.97 -4.75
N GLY A 6 15.27 23.45 -5.81
CA GLY A 6 14.59 23.99 -6.97
C GLY A 6 13.63 25.11 -6.60
N LYS A 7 12.35 24.97 -6.91
CA LYS A 7 11.29 25.94 -6.57
C LYS A 7 10.61 25.67 -5.23
N TYR A 8 11.01 24.63 -4.48
CA TYR A 8 10.44 24.23 -3.19
C TYR A 8 11.33 24.66 -2.04
N LEU A 9 10.71 24.96 -0.90
CA LEU A 9 11.39 25.22 0.38
C LEU A 9 11.15 24.00 1.28
N LEU A 10 12.20 23.19 1.48
CA LEU A 10 12.15 22.00 2.34
C LEU A 10 12.26 22.43 3.81
N HIS A 11 11.31 21.97 4.64
CA HIS A 11 11.24 22.29 6.06
C HIS A 11 11.76 21.14 6.93
N GLU A 12 11.12 19.98 6.86
CA GLU A 12 11.39 18.83 7.69
C GLU A 12 11.47 17.55 6.85
N CYS A 13 12.45 16.68 7.14
CA CYS A 13 12.52 15.34 6.58
C CYS A 13 11.60 14.42 7.39
N VAL A 14 10.39 14.18 6.87
CA VAL A 14 9.34 13.42 7.57
C VAL A 14 9.52 11.90 7.44
N ALA A 15 10.24 11.44 6.39
CA ALA A 15 10.55 10.02 6.24
C ALA A 15 11.85 9.83 5.45
N GLN A 16 12.60 8.79 5.81
CA GLN A 16 13.86 8.45 5.18
C GLN A 16 13.93 6.94 4.93
N GLY A 17 13.79 6.55 3.66
CA GLY A 17 13.95 5.18 3.20
C GLY A 17 15.37 4.85 2.73
N GLY A 18 15.58 3.63 2.26
CA GLY A 18 16.88 3.19 1.74
C GLY A 18 17.39 3.99 0.55
N ILE A 19 16.50 4.40 -0.34
CA ILE A 19 16.83 5.08 -1.61
C ILE A 19 16.24 6.47 -1.76
N THR A 20 15.22 6.83 -0.98
CA THR A 20 14.52 8.12 -1.06
C THR A 20 14.40 8.76 0.31
N GLU A 21 14.20 10.06 0.33
CA GLU A 21 13.76 10.84 1.47
C GLU A 21 12.52 11.67 1.09
N ILE A 22 11.64 11.87 2.06
CA ILE A 22 10.39 12.61 1.90
C ILE A 22 10.46 13.82 2.83
N TRP A 23 10.25 14.99 2.25
CA TRP A 23 10.29 16.26 2.94
C TRP A 23 8.93 16.93 2.95
N MET A 24 8.49 17.41 4.10
CA MET A 24 7.48 18.44 4.15
C MET A 24 8.09 19.72 3.58
N ALA A 25 7.42 20.31 2.61
CA ALA A 25 7.90 21.47 1.88
C ALA A 25 6.78 22.44 1.54
N THR A 26 7.12 23.68 1.15
CA THR A 26 6.21 24.63 0.53
C THR A 26 6.62 24.91 -0.91
N ASP A 27 5.64 25.09 -1.77
CA ASP A 27 5.83 25.55 -3.14
C ASP A 27 5.93 27.09 -3.23
N GLU A 28 6.02 27.63 -4.42
CA GLU A 28 6.12 29.07 -4.69
C GLU A 28 4.85 29.87 -4.34
N PHE A 29 3.73 29.16 -4.08
CA PHE A 29 2.44 29.71 -3.66
C PHE A 29 2.13 29.42 -2.18
N GLU A 30 3.15 29.01 -1.40
CA GLU A 30 3.04 28.64 0.03
C GLU A 30 2.15 27.42 0.30
N ASN A 31 1.76 26.63 -0.71
CA ASN A 31 1.05 25.37 -0.49
C ASN A 31 1.98 24.32 0.14
N VAL A 32 1.49 23.65 1.18
CA VAL A 32 2.22 22.54 1.81
C VAL A 32 2.15 21.30 0.92
N VAL A 33 3.31 20.72 0.61
CA VAL A 33 3.47 19.57 -0.26
C VAL A 33 4.50 18.57 0.31
N ALA A 34 4.46 17.32 -0.14
CA ALA A 34 5.48 16.32 0.13
C ALA A 34 6.45 16.23 -1.07
N VAL A 35 7.71 16.56 -0.87
CA VAL A 35 8.77 16.39 -1.88
C VAL A 35 9.50 15.09 -1.61
N ARG A 36 9.29 14.09 -2.46
CA ARG A 36 10.01 12.82 -2.46
C ARG A 36 11.17 12.89 -3.44
N LYS A 37 12.41 12.71 -2.97
CA LYS A 37 13.60 12.75 -3.81
C LYS A 37 14.56 11.60 -3.55
N LEU A 38 15.39 11.26 -4.55
CA LEU A 38 16.45 10.28 -4.37
C LEU A 38 17.52 10.80 -3.39
N ARG A 39 18.03 9.91 -2.55
CA ARG A 39 19.18 10.18 -1.69
C ARG A 39 20.48 10.06 -2.49
N GLY A 40 21.55 10.69 -2.00
CA GLY A 40 22.88 10.59 -2.61
C GLY A 40 23.35 9.13 -2.78
N SER A 41 23.11 8.27 -1.78
CA SER A 41 23.37 6.82 -1.87
C SER A 41 22.48 6.10 -2.92
N GLY A 42 21.27 6.59 -3.15
CA GLY A 42 20.36 6.08 -4.16
C GLY A 42 20.79 6.44 -5.59
N LEU A 43 21.47 7.57 -5.76
CA LEU A 43 21.96 7.99 -7.09
C LEU A 43 23.11 7.11 -7.60
N SER A 44 23.93 6.54 -6.71
CA SER A 44 24.99 5.60 -7.05
C SER A 44 24.51 4.16 -7.27
N SER A 45 23.29 3.84 -6.86
CA SER A 45 22.69 2.53 -7.07
C SER A 45 22.14 2.38 -8.49
N SER A 46 22.42 1.28 -9.17
CA SER A 46 21.91 1.02 -10.52
C SER A 46 20.39 0.75 -10.55
N SER A 47 19.77 0.36 -9.42
CA SER A 47 18.35 -0.01 -9.32
C SER A 47 17.46 1.13 -8.82
N ALA A 48 17.94 1.98 -7.92
CA ALA A 48 17.12 3.02 -7.28
C ALA A 48 16.49 4.02 -8.26
N PRO A 49 17.22 4.59 -9.24
CA PRO A 49 16.62 5.48 -10.24
C PRO A 49 15.58 4.77 -11.11
N LYS A 50 15.75 3.46 -11.37
CA LYS A 50 14.78 2.68 -12.15
C LYS A 50 13.49 2.47 -11.37
N MET A 51 13.58 2.13 -10.08
CA MET A 51 12.41 1.96 -9.19
C MET A 51 11.67 3.29 -9.03
N PHE A 52 12.37 4.36 -8.70
CA PHE A 52 11.79 5.71 -8.60
C PHE A 52 11.06 6.13 -9.89
N LYS A 53 11.66 5.88 -11.07
CA LYS A 53 11.05 6.15 -12.38
C LYS A 53 9.82 5.26 -12.61
N ALA A 54 9.84 4.02 -12.14
CA ALA A 54 8.69 3.11 -12.25
C ALA A 54 7.51 3.63 -11.43
N GLY A 55 7.72 4.00 -10.15
CA GLY A 55 6.69 4.62 -9.30
C GLY A 55 6.14 5.92 -9.90
N LEU A 56 7.02 6.81 -10.36
CA LEU A 56 6.61 8.03 -11.05
C LEU A 56 5.73 7.76 -12.28
N LYS A 57 6.05 6.71 -13.07
CA LYS A 57 5.24 6.32 -14.22
C LYS A 57 3.84 5.88 -13.82
N VAL A 58 3.70 5.19 -12.70
CA VAL A 58 2.38 4.77 -12.15
C VAL A 58 1.60 6.01 -11.73
N HIS A 59 2.16 6.86 -10.86
CA HIS A 59 1.51 8.09 -10.41
C HIS A 59 0.98 8.95 -11.55
N ARG A 60 1.74 9.11 -12.64
CA ARG A 60 1.33 9.90 -13.81
C ARG A 60 0.21 9.27 -14.65
N LYS A 61 -0.07 7.98 -14.45
CA LYS A 61 -1.08 7.23 -15.22
C LYS A 61 -2.34 6.93 -14.42
N LEU A 62 -2.27 7.06 -13.12
CA LEU A 62 -3.44 6.92 -12.27
C LEU A 62 -4.31 8.18 -12.39
N SER A 63 -5.62 7.98 -12.57
CA SER A 63 -6.59 9.05 -12.38
C SER A 63 -6.70 9.38 -10.88
N PRO A 64 -7.08 10.61 -10.52
CA PRO A 64 -7.34 10.96 -9.14
C PRO A 64 -8.32 10.00 -8.48
N HIS A 65 -8.01 9.59 -7.25
CA HIS A 65 -8.87 8.77 -6.41
C HIS A 65 -8.66 9.16 -4.95
N PRO A 66 -9.69 9.23 -4.10
CA PRO A 66 -9.53 9.64 -2.71
C PRO A 66 -8.51 8.79 -1.96
N ASN A 67 -8.49 7.47 -2.18
CA ASN A 67 -7.59 6.55 -1.47
C ASN A 67 -6.26 6.27 -2.18
N ILE A 68 -5.86 7.13 -3.11
CA ILE A 68 -4.54 7.14 -3.75
C ILE A 68 -3.92 8.51 -3.53
N ILE A 69 -2.70 8.56 -3.01
CA ILE A 69 -1.99 9.84 -2.83
C ILE A 69 -1.94 10.64 -4.12
N ARG A 70 -2.36 11.90 -4.05
CA ARG A 70 -2.42 12.77 -5.21
C ARG A 70 -1.01 13.17 -5.67
N TYR A 71 -0.71 12.84 -6.90
CA TYR A 71 0.48 13.31 -7.61
C TYR A 71 0.27 14.76 -8.08
N ILE A 72 1.26 15.63 -7.83
CA ILE A 72 1.22 17.05 -8.18
C ILE A 72 2.19 17.34 -9.33
N ASN A 73 3.47 17.00 -9.17
CA ASN A 73 4.51 17.37 -10.13
C ASN A 73 5.75 16.46 -9.99
N HIS A 74 6.69 16.60 -10.89
CA HIS A 74 8.01 15.98 -10.81
C HIS A 74 9.05 16.82 -11.55
N GLY A 75 10.30 16.55 -11.29
CA GLY A 75 11.38 17.24 -11.95
C GLY A 75 12.76 16.75 -11.54
N LYS A 76 13.73 17.58 -11.78
CA LYS A 76 15.11 17.40 -11.37
C LYS A 76 15.64 18.75 -10.83
N ALA A 77 16.19 18.73 -9.63
CA ALA A 77 16.83 19.89 -9.01
C ALA A 77 18.21 19.48 -8.47
N ASP A 78 19.24 20.28 -8.70
CA ASP A 78 20.62 20.00 -8.32
C ASP A 78 21.09 18.59 -8.75
N GLY A 79 20.70 18.17 -9.96
CA GLY A 79 21.02 16.84 -10.48
C GLY A 79 20.16 15.71 -9.91
N THR A 80 19.32 15.95 -8.90
CA THR A 80 18.52 14.94 -8.17
C THR A 80 17.08 14.87 -8.70
N PRO A 81 16.59 13.70 -9.17
CA PRO A 81 15.20 13.50 -9.49
C PRO A 81 14.31 13.62 -8.26
N TYR A 82 13.13 14.23 -8.43
CA TYR A 82 12.12 14.33 -7.39
C TYR A 82 10.71 14.17 -7.96
N MET A 83 9.77 13.81 -7.10
CA MET A 83 8.32 13.94 -7.33
C MET A 83 7.69 14.71 -6.17
N VAL A 84 6.60 15.39 -6.48
CA VAL A 84 5.82 16.17 -5.53
C VAL A 84 4.45 15.54 -5.42
N LEU A 85 4.07 15.26 -4.21
CA LEU A 85 2.81 14.64 -3.81
C LEU A 85 2.10 15.60 -2.85
N GLU A 86 0.81 15.37 -2.64
CA GLU A 86 0.12 16.04 -1.53
C GLU A 86 0.77 15.68 -0.19
N TYR A 87 0.76 16.63 0.73
CA TYR A 87 1.19 16.37 2.09
C TYR A 87 0.00 15.86 2.92
N ILE A 88 0.12 14.62 3.43
CA ILE A 88 -0.91 14.02 4.29
C ILE A 88 -0.50 14.27 5.75
N GLN A 89 -1.29 15.07 6.45
CA GLN A 89 -1.12 15.25 7.89
C GLN A 89 -1.68 14.02 8.61
N GLY A 90 -0.79 13.11 9.01
CA GLY A 90 -1.15 11.82 9.60
C GLY A 90 0.07 10.95 9.83
N ALA A 91 -0.15 9.64 9.91
CA ALA A 91 0.91 8.66 10.06
C ALA A 91 0.67 7.44 9.15
N ASP A 92 1.70 6.66 8.87
CA ASP A 92 1.49 5.37 8.24
C ASP A 92 0.80 4.39 9.20
N LEU A 93 0.10 3.42 8.61
CA LEU A 93 -0.71 2.46 9.39
C LEU A 93 0.14 1.64 10.36
N LYS A 94 1.42 1.40 10.06
CA LYS A 94 2.33 0.71 10.98
C LYS A 94 2.61 1.54 12.23
N ALA A 95 2.88 2.83 12.07
CA ALA A 95 3.10 3.74 13.19
C ALA A 95 1.84 3.85 14.06
N LEU A 96 0.64 3.92 13.46
CA LEU A 96 -0.62 3.92 14.21
C LEU A 96 -0.83 2.62 15.00
N MET A 97 -0.63 1.46 14.36
CA MET A 97 -0.74 0.17 15.05
C MET A 97 0.28 -0.04 16.18
N SER A 98 1.36 0.74 16.21
CA SER A 98 2.39 0.66 17.27
C SER A 98 2.08 1.50 18.50
N ARG A 99 1.07 2.36 18.45
CA ARG A 99 0.64 3.21 19.55
C ARG A 99 -0.40 2.49 20.37
N GLU A 100 -0.10 2.17 21.62
CA GLU A 100 -0.95 1.35 22.50
C GLU A 100 -2.32 1.99 22.82
N HIS A 101 -2.50 3.29 22.59
CA HIS A 101 -3.68 4.05 22.96
C HIS A 101 -4.45 4.67 21.78
N ASP A 102 -3.89 4.65 20.58
CA ASP A 102 -4.57 5.18 19.40
C ASP A 102 -5.45 4.06 18.79
N MET A 103 -6.64 3.86 19.35
CA MET A 103 -7.69 3.11 18.66
C MET A 103 -7.95 3.84 17.34
N ILE A 104 -7.78 3.16 16.23
CA ILE A 104 -8.22 3.69 14.94
C ILE A 104 -9.74 3.75 15.01
N ASP A 105 -10.26 4.96 15.16
CA ASP A 105 -11.69 5.19 15.09
C ASP A 105 -12.18 4.66 13.75
N ASN A 106 -13.26 3.89 13.78
CA ASN A 106 -13.90 3.37 12.59
C ASN A 106 -13.01 2.45 11.72
N VAL A 107 -12.42 1.40 12.33
CA VAL A 107 -11.59 0.39 11.64
C VAL A 107 -12.29 -0.20 10.41
N ALA A 108 -13.62 -0.31 10.42
CA ALA A 108 -14.39 -0.80 9.29
C ALA A 108 -14.22 0.10 8.05
N ASP A 109 -14.31 1.42 8.22
CA ASP A 109 -14.09 2.39 7.12
C ASP A 109 -12.65 2.36 6.63
N VAL A 110 -11.69 2.18 7.54
CA VAL A 110 -10.27 2.05 7.16
C VAL A 110 -10.08 0.82 6.28
N LEU A 111 -10.68 -0.33 6.62
CA LEU A 111 -10.60 -1.55 5.80
C LEU A 111 -11.22 -1.35 4.41
N VAL A 112 -12.36 -0.68 4.33
CA VAL A 112 -13.02 -0.35 3.06
C VAL A 112 -12.14 0.57 2.22
N GLN A 113 -11.67 1.68 2.77
CA GLN A 113 -10.79 2.62 2.06
C GLN A 113 -9.48 1.97 1.59
N MET A 114 -8.92 1.06 2.39
CA MET A 114 -7.76 0.24 2.01
C MET A 114 -8.07 -0.64 0.78
N ALA A 115 -9.27 -1.21 0.70
CA ALA A 115 -9.71 -2.01 -0.44
C ALA A 115 -10.01 -1.14 -1.67
N ASP A 116 -10.69 -0.01 -1.49
CA ASP A 116 -11.02 0.94 -2.57
C ASP A 116 -9.78 1.46 -3.30
N GLY A 117 -8.74 1.85 -2.55
CA GLY A 117 -7.49 2.29 -3.14
C GLY A 117 -6.80 1.21 -3.96
N LEU A 118 -6.81 -0.03 -3.48
CA LEU A 118 -6.19 -1.16 -4.17
C LEU A 118 -7.03 -1.60 -5.38
N GLU A 119 -8.36 -1.59 -5.28
CA GLU A 119 -9.27 -1.83 -6.40
C GLU A 119 -9.03 -0.81 -7.52
N HIS A 120 -8.98 0.49 -7.19
CA HIS A 120 -8.68 1.53 -8.17
C HIS A 120 -7.34 1.29 -8.89
N LEU A 121 -6.30 0.88 -8.17
CA LEU A 121 -5.00 0.54 -8.76
C LEU A 121 -5.13 -0.62 -9.77
N HIS A 122 -5.88 -1.68 -9.39
CA HIS A 122 -6.13 -2.84 -10.24
C HIS A 122 -6.95 -2.49 -11.49
N ASP A 123 -7.98 -1.66 -11.37
CA ASP A 123 -8.79 -1.18 -12.49
C ASP A 123 -7.99 -0.39 -13.53
N ARG A 124 -6.91 0.27 -13.09
CA ARG A 124 -5.94 0.94 -13.98
C ARG A 124 -4.88 -0.02 -14.51
N GLY A 125 -5.02 -1.31 -14.23
CA GLY A 125 -4.20 -2.40 -14.73
C GLY A 125 -2.82 -2.47 -14.08
N TRP A 126 -2.68 -2.13 -12.79
CA TRP A 126 -1.45 -2.22 -12.03
C TRP A 126 -1.62 -3.11 -10.80
N MET A 127 -0.60 -3.91 -10.48
CA MET A 127 -0.40 -4.55 -9.18
C MET A 127 0.55 -3.71 -8.35
N HIS A 128 0.35 -3.69 -7.02
CA HIS A 128 1.19 -2.96 -6.07
C HIS A 128 2.50 -3.70 -5.75
N LEU A 129 2.39 -4.98 -5.40
CA LEU A 129 3.47 -5.94 -5.07
C LEU A 129 4.33 -5.60 -3.84
N ASP A 130 4.00 -4.54 -3.10
CA ASP A 130 4.54 -4.23 -1.78
C ASP A 130 3.47 -3.59 -0.89
N TYR A 131 2.24 -4.15 -0.95
CA TYR A 131 1.13 -3.69 -0.14
C TYR A 131 1.37 -4.07 1.32
N LYS A 132 1.48 -3.07 2.19
CA LYS A 132 1.81 -3.23 3.62
C LYS A 132 1.47 -1.97 4.41
N PRO A 133 1.40 -2.04 5.76
CA PRO A 133 1.05 -0.89 6.59
C PRO A 133 1.92 0.35 6.39
N GLU A 134 3.21 0.19 6.09
CA GLU A 134 4.12 1.30 5.84
C GLU A 134 3.79 2.10 4.56
N ASN A 135 3.05 1.50 3.63
CA ASN A 135 2.65 2.10 2.35
C ASN A 135 1.18 2.58 2.36
N ILE A 136 0.58 2.68 3.55
CA ILE A 136 -0.80 3.13 3.77
C ILE A 136 -0.75 4.28 4.77
N MET A 137 -1.00 5.50 4.31
CA MET A 137 -1.14 6.67 5.18
C MET A 137 -2.57 6.79 5.66
N VAL A 138 -2.72 7.17 6.92
CA VAL A 138 -4.01 7.52 7.53
C VAL A 138 -3.90 8.93 8.06
N SER A 139 -4.76 9.82 7.57
CA SER A 139 -4.81 11.21 8.01
C SER A 139 -5.46 11.33 9.40
N LEU A 140 -5.38 12.52 10.00
CA LEU A 140 -6.02 12.83 11.29
C LEU A 140 -7.55 12.63 11.25
N ASN A 141 -8.17 12.67 10.06
CA ASN A 141 -9.60 12.45 9.86
C ASN A 141 -9.91 11.01 9.42
N SER A 142 -9.04 10.04 9.73
CA SER A 142 -9.16 8.63 9.36
C SER A 142 -9.29 8.36 7.86
N HIS A 143 -8.82 9.30 7.01
CA HIS A 143 -8.80 9.10 5.57
C HIS A 143 -7.54 8.32 5.16
N VAL A 144 -7.74 7.26 4.38
CA VAL A 144 -6.68 6.34 3.93
C VAL A 144 -6.19 6.71 2.54
N SER A 145 -4.87 6.71 2.35
CA SER A 145 -4.23 6.89 1.04
C SER A 145 -3.08 5.90 0.83
N LEU A 146 -3.07 5.18 -0.29
CA LEU A 146 -1.91 4.40 -0.74
C LEU A 146 -0.83 5.33 -1.28
N ILE A 147 0.44 5.11 -0.90
CA ILE A 147 1.50 6.13 -1.10
C ILE A 147 2.72 5.72 -1.93
N ASP A 148 3.04 4.46 -2.10
CA ASP A 148 4.28 4.02 -2.77
C ASP A 148 4.03 2.97 -3.85
N PHE A 149 4.40 3.29 -5.11
CA PHE A 149 4.21 2.42 -6.27
C PHE A 149 5.54 2.04 -6.95
N ASP A 150 6.67 2.11 -6.24
CA ASP A 150 8.00 1.83 -6.82
C ASP A 150 8.18 0.38 -7.27
N THR A 151 7.43 -0.54 -6.67
CA THR A 151 7.41 -1.96 -7.01
C THR A 151 6.29 -2.36 -7.95
N ALA A 152 5.37 -1.42 -8.24
CA ALA A 152 4.17 -1.72 -9.00
C ALA A 152 4.48 -2.21 -10.42
N GLN A 153 3.72 -3.21 -10.87
CA GLN A 153 3.82 -3.84 -12.18
C GLN A 153 2.47 -3.86 -12.88
N LYS A 154 2.48 -3.97 -14.21
CA LYS A 154 1.24 -4.18 -14.95
C LYS A 154 0.62 -5.52 -14.62
N ILE A 155 -0.71 -5.55 -14.47
CA ILE A 155 -1.46 -6.81 -14.37
C ILE A 155 -1.25 -7.59 -15.67
N PRO A 156 -0.73 -8.82 -15.59
CA PRO A 156 -0.51 -9.64 -16.77
C PRO A 156 -1.84 -10.26 -17.26
N ARG A 157 -1.95 -10.55 -18.55
CA ARG A 157 -3.13 -11.23 -19.11
C ARG A 157 -3.32 -12.66 -18.58
N LYS A 158 -2.25 -13.29 -18.11
CA LYS A 158 -2.22 -14.59 -17.42
C LYS A 158 -1.07 -14.57 -16.41
N PRO A 159 -1.12 -15.37 -15.33
CA PRO A 159 -0.08 -15.41 -14.33
C PRO A 159 1.31 -15.51 -14.96
N THR A 160 2.25 -14.66 -14.53
CA THR A 160 3.56 -14.48 -15.17
C THR A 160 4.66 -14.45 -14.10
N LYS A 161 5.82 -15.06 -14.43
CA LYS A 161 7.03 -14.96 -13.58
C LYS A 161 7.72 -13.63 -13.80
N TYR A 162 8.13 -13.01 -12.69
CA TYR A 162 8.91 -11.77 -12.73
C TYR A 162 10.37 -12.06 -12.45
N PRO A 163 11.31 -11.40 -13.15
CA PRO A 163 12.75 -11.71 -13.07
C PRO A 163 13.36 -11.49 -11.69
N LYS A 164 12.71 -10.64 -10.88
CA LYS A 164 13.17 -10.30 -9.55
C LYS A 164 11.99 -10.29 -8.57
N VAL A 165 12.16 -10.98 -7.47
CA VAL A 165 11.26 -10.89 -6.32
C VAL A 165 11.51 -9.53 -5.65
N THR A 166 10.48 -8.69 -5.58
CA THR A 166 10.50 -7.37 -4.93
C THR A 166 9.35 -7.28 -3.94
N GLY A 167 9.51 -6.47 -2.92
CA GLY A 167 8.51 -6.25 -1.86
C GLY A 167 9.02 -6.72 -0.49
N THR A 168 8.14 -6.76 0.48
CA THR A 168 8.44 -7.09 1.89
C THR A 168 8.02 -8.53 2.20
N PRO A 169 8.96 -9.46 2.47
CA PRO A 169 8.67 -10.90 2.56
C PRO A 169 7.50 -11.28 3.47
N ALA A 170 7.31 -10.57 4.60
CA ALA A 170 6.24 -10.85 5.55
C ALA A 170 4.80 -10.63 5.00
N TYR A 171 4.65 -9.97 3.86
CA TYR A 171 3.38 -9.70 3.18
C TYR A 171 3.28 -10.37 1.81
N MET A 172 4.35 -11.03 1.36
CA MET A 172 4.38 -11.72 0.07
C MET A 172 3.62 -13.04 0.12
N PRO A 173 2.83 -13.36 -0.91
CA PRO A 173 2.22 -14.68 -1.03
C PRO A 173 3.25 -15.76 -1.39
N PRO A 174 2.91 -17.05 -1.18
CA PRO A 174 3.81 -18.17 -1.46
C PRO A 174 4.40 -18.17 -2.87
N GLU A 175 3.59 -17.91 -3.89
CA GLU A 175 4.04 -17.85 -5.29
C GLU A 175 5.07 -16.74 -5.53
N GLN A 176 4.93 -15.58 -4.88
CA GLN A 176 5.92 -14.49 -4.97
C GLN A 176 7.21 -14.87 -4.25
N LEU A 177 7.13 -15.47 -3.04
CA LEU A 177 8.30 -15.93 -2.29
C LEU A 177 9.09 -17.03 -3.02
N LYS A 178 8.40 -17.89 -3.79
CA LYS A 178 8.99 -18.95 -4.59
C LYS A 178 9.49 -18.45 -5.97
N GLY A 179 9.13 -17.22 -6.39
CA GLY A 179 9.41 -16.70 -7.73
C GLY A 179 8.64 -17.44 -8.83
N GLU A 180 7.44 -17.88 -8.50
CA GLU A 180 6.50 -18.53 -9.40
C GLU A 180 5.69 -17.51 -10.20
N ALA A 181 4.81 -18.00 -11.09
CA ALA A 181 3.91 -17.14 -11.86
C ALA A 181 2.84 -16.54 -10.94
N MET A 182 2.62 -15.24 -11.03
CA MET A 182 1.65 -14.52 -10.19
C MET A 182 0.83 -13.50 -10.99
N ASP A 183 -0.27 -13.07 -10.44
CA ASP A 183 -1.15 -12.02 -10.93
C ASP A 183 -1.61 -11.09 -9.78
N GLN A 184 -2.67 -10.29 -10.01
CA GLN A 184 -3.20 -9.34 -9.03
C GLN A 184 -3.65 -9.97 -7.70
N ARG A 185 -3.85 -11.29 -7.64
CA ARG A 185 -4.20 -11.99 -6.40
C ARG A 185 -3.08 -12.00 -5.36
N ALA A 186 -1.85 -11.64 -5.79
CA ALA A 186 -0.74 -11.38 -4.87
C ALA A 186 -1.02 -10.18 -3.95
N ASP A 187 -1.64 -9.13 -4.48
CA ASP A 187 -2.02 -7.96 -3.68
C ASP A 187 -3.20 -8.26 -2.75
N ILE A 188 -4.13 -9.13 -3.17
CA ILE A 188 -5.25 -9.61 -2.32
C ILE A 188 -4.72 -10.33 -1.08
N TYR A 189 -3.70 -11.19 -1.28
CA TYR A 189 -3.01 -11.83 -0.15
C TYR A 189 -2.39 -10.78 0.79
N ALA A 190 -1.66 -9.82 0.26
CA ALA A 190 -1.02 -8.78 1.05
C ALA A 190 -2.03 -7.88 1.79
N TRP A 191 -3.17 -7.58 1.17
CA TRP A 191 -4.30 -6.89 1.81
C TRP A 191 -4.83 -7.72 3.00
N GLY A 192 -5.07 -9.02 2.81
CA GLY A 192 -5.54 -9.91 3.87
C GLY A 192 -4.59 -9.98 5.06
N VAL A 193 -3.27 -10.11 4.80
CA VAL A 193 -2.23 -10.10 5.85
C VAL A 193 -2.22 -8.76 6.60
N THR A 194 -2.40 -7.65 5.88
CA THR A 194 -2.45 -6.31 6.47
C THR A 194 -3.70 -6.11 7.33
N ALA A 195 -4.87 -6.53 6.82
CA ALA A 195 -6.14 -6.48 7.56
C ALA A 195 -6.12 -7.35 8.81
N TYR A 196 -5.58 -8.57 8.71
CA TYR A 196 -5.38 -9.44 9.86
C TYR A 196 -4.54 -8.76 10.95
N LYS A 197 -3.40 -8.18 10.55
CA LYS A 197 -2.51 -7.49 11.47
C LYS A 197 -3.16 -6.24 12.07
N LEU A 198 -3.93 -5.50 11.30
CA LEU A 198 -4.67 -4.33 11.79
C LEU A 198 -5.65 -4.70 12.92
N LEU A 199 -6.38 -5.81 12.75
CA LEU A 199 -7.43 -6.23 13.69
C LEU A 199 -6.92 -7.02 14.90
N THR A 200 -5.72 -7.61 14.82
CA THR A 200 -5.18 -8.50 15.86
C THR A 200 -3.87 -8.02 16.46
N HIS A 201 -3.21 -7.03 15.86
CA HIS A 201 -1.82 -6.62 16.13
C HIS A 201 -0.78 -7.74 15.93
N LEU A 202 -1.19 -8.91 15.41
CA LEU A 202 -0.35 -10.07 15.14
C LEU A 202 -0.18 -10.28 13.63
N ARG A 203 0.87 -11.00 13.24
CA ARG A 203 0.99 -11.51 11.86
C ARG A 203 0.32 -12.89 11.77
N PRO A 204 -0.41 -13.19 10.66
CA PRO A 204 -1.02 -14.51 10.48
C PRO A 204 0.05 -15.62 10.46
N PHE A 205 1.19 -15.36 9.83
CA PHE A 205 2.31 -16.29 9.73
C PHE A 205 3.46 -15.79 10.62
N GLY A 206 3.26 -15.86 11.95
CA GLY A 206 4.27 -15.44 12.92
C GLY A 206 5.45 -16.39 12.97
N GLY A 207 6.65 -15.88 13.34
CA GLY A 207 7.85 -16.63 13.60
C GLY A 207 8.82 -15.78 14.41
N ARG A 208 9.76 -16.44 15.13
CA ARG A 208 10.80 -15.75 15.92
C ARG A 208 11.87 -15.12 15.03
N THR A 209 12.05 -15.66 13.82
CA THR A 209 12.98 -15.16 12.81
C THR A 209 12.28 -14.93 11.47
N PRO A 210 12.85 -14.13 10.56
CA PRO A 210 12.33 -13.98 9.21
C PRO A 210 12.25 -15.31 8.45
N GLU A 211 13.20 -16.22 8.66
CA GLU A 211 13.25 -17.53 8.03
C GLU A 211 12.12 -18.43 8.54
N GLU A 212 11.82 -18.39 9.83
CA GLU A 212 10.68 -19.10 10.41
C GLU A 212 9.36 -18.55 9.90
N THR A 213 9.20 -17.23 9.84
CA THR A 213 8.03 -16.59 9.23
C THR A 213 7.84 -17.05 7.80
N ARG A 214 8.91 -17.04 7.00
CA ARG A 214 8.87 -17.51 5.61
C ARG A 214 8.50 -18.99 5.51
N ARG A 215 9.04 -19.83 6.36
CA ARG A 215 8.70 -21.27 6.40
C ARG A 215 7.20 -21.44 6.66
N ASN A 216 6.66 -20.74 7.67
CA ASN A 216 5.25 -20.82 8.03
C ASN A 216 4.34 -20.31 6.90
N GLN A 217 4.76 -19.26 6.15
CA GLN A 217 4.04 -18.78 4.96
C GLN A 217 4.03 -19.79 3.80
N LEU A 218 5.05 -20.64 3.71
CA LEU A 218 5.19 -21.66 2.64
C LEU A 218 4.59 -23.00 3.01
N ASP A 219 4.25 -23.22 4.27
CA ASP A 219 3.66 -24.46 4.79
C ASP A 219 2.13 -24.41 4.66
N GLU A 220 1.57 -25.22 3.74
CA GLU A 220 0.12 -25.31 3.53
C GLU A 220 -0.64 -25.85 4.74
N SER A 221 0.04 -26.60 5.62
CA SER A 221 -0.53 -27.17 6.85
C SER A 221 -0.51 -26.19 8.03
N TYR A 222 0.16 -25.03 7.88
CA TYR A 222 0.28 -24.06 8.96
C TYR A 222 -1.09 -23.48 9.33
N PHE A 223 -1.49 -23.72 10.58
CA PHE A 223 -2.78 -23.21 11.08
C PHE A 223 -2.69 -21.73 11.48
N VAL A 224 -3.42 -20.91 10.77
CA VAL A 224 -3.62 -19.50 11.14
C VAL A 224 -4.86 -19.38 12.00
N LYS A 225 -4.70 -18.94 13.24
CA LYS A 225 -5.82 -18.70 14.15
C LYS A 225 -6.71 -17.60 13.61
N PRO A 226 -8.04 -17.79 13.46
CA PRO A 226 -8.97 -16.81 12.91
C PRO A 226 -8.98 -15.48 13.68
N VAL A 227 -9.20 -14.36 12.98
CA VAL A 227 -9.23 -13.00 13.57
C VAL A 227 -10.18 -12.91 14.76
N HIS A 228 -11.43 -13.42 14.62
CA HIS A 228 -12.44 -13.36 15.69
C HIS A 228 -12.05 -14.12 16.97
N GLN A 229 -11.10 -15.05 16.88
CA GLN A 229 -10.58 -15.75 18.06
C GLN A 229 -9.46 -14.97 18.79
N HIS A 230 -8.88 -13.95 18.14
CA HIS A 230 -7.97 -13.00 18.77
C HIS A 230 -8.70 -11.75 19.23
N ASN A 231 -9.66 -11.28 18.42
CA ASN A 231 -10.47 -10.12 18.68
C ASN A 231 -11.97 -10.48 18.53
N PRO A 232 -12.64 -10.81 19.64
CA PRO A 232 -14.06 -11.22 19.63
C PRO A 232 -15.05 -10.14 19.15
N GLN A 233 -14.62 -8.88 19.03
CA GLN A 233 -15.44 -7.80 18.46
C GLN A 233 -15.56 -7.91 16.94
N VAL A 234 -14.67 -8.67 16.29
CA VAL A 234 -14.69 -8.85 14.85
C VAL A 234 -15.73 -9.90 14.45
N PRO A 235 -16.69 -9.57 13.57
CA PRO A 235 -17.68 -10.55 13.08
C PRO A 235 -17.01 -11.77 12.44
N ILE A 236 -17.59 -12.95 12.65
CA ILE A 236 -17.08 -14.20 12.08
C ILE A 236 -16.99 -14.10 10.56
N ALA A 237 -17.99 -13.49 9.91
CA ALA A 237 -18.00 -13.30 8.46
C ALA A 237 -16.80 -12.47 7.96
N LEU A 238 -16.43 -11.38 8.67
CA LEU A 238 -15.26 -10.59 8.34
C LEU A 238 -13.96 -11.39 8.55
N SER A 239 -13.88 -12.15 9.63
CA SER A 239 -12.74 -13.03 9.91
C SER A 239 -12.54 -14.07 8.81
N GLN A 240 -13.62 -14.68 8.31
CA GLN A 240 -13.59 -15.66 7.21
C GLN A 240 -13.19 -15.01 5.88
N LEU A 241 -13.71 -13.82 5.58
CA LEU A 241 -13.32 -13.05 4.41
C LEU A 241 -11.83 -12.77 4.39
N ILE A 242 -11.28 -12.27 5.51
CA ILE A 242 -9.85 -11.99 5.65
C ILE A 242 -9.02 -13.27 5.49
N GLN A 243 -9.45 -14.37 6.08
CA GLN A 243 -8.76 -15.65 5.99
C GLN A 243 -8.70 -16.18 4.55
N SER A 244 -9.77 -16.00 3.78
CA SER A 244 -9.80 -16.35 2.35
C SER A 244 -8.83 -15.53 1.51
N CYS A 245 -8.54 -14.28 1.89
CA CYS A 245 -7.60 -13.44 1.14
C CYS A 245 -6.18 -14.02 1.11
N PHE A 246 -5.72 -14.61 2.21
CA PHE A 246 -4.36 -15.16 2.30
C PHE A 246 -4.31 -16.69 2.22
N ALA A 247 -5.29 -17.31 1.54
CA ALA A 247 -5.23 -18.71 1.17
C ALA A 247 -3.93 -19.01 0.41
N HIS A 248 -3.35 -20.20 0.66
CA HIS A 248 -2.05 -20.58 0.09
C HIS A 248 -2.10 -20.60 -1.44
N GLN A 249 -3.11 -21.25 -2.01
CA GLN A 249 -3.30 -21.32 -3.47
C GLN A 249 -4.04 -20.06 -3.95
N PRO A 250 -3.54 -19.37 -5.01
CA PRO A 250 -4.19 -18.17 -5.56
C PRO A 250 -5.65 -18.39 -5.99
N GLU A 251 -5.98 -19.61 -6.47
CA GLU A 251 -7.33 -19.98 -6.91
C GLU A 251 -8.35 -20.06 -5.77
N ALA A 252 -7.90 -20.24 -4.54
CA ALA A 252 -8.74 -20.23 -3.34
C ALA A 252 -8.98 -18.81 -2.78
N ARG A 253 -8.31 -17.78 -3.32
CA ARG A 253 -8.51 -16.38 -2.98
C ARG A 253 -9.63 -15.77 -3.83
N PHE A 254 -10.01 -14.54 -3.49
CA PHE A 254 -10.90 -13.76 -4.37
C PHE A 254 -10.26 -13.55 -5.75
N PRO A 255 -11.03 -13.63 -6.84
CA PRO A 255 -10.48 -13.49 -8.20
C PRO A 255 -10.07 -12.05 -8.53
N SER A 256 -10.67 -11.06 -7.88
CA SER A 256 -10.34 -9.63 -8.05
C SER A 256 -10.62 -8.83 -6.77
N MET A 257 -10.03 -7.64 -6.68
CA MET A 257 -10.35 -6.68 -5.61
C MET A 257 -11.81 -6.24 -5.66
N THR A 258 -12.42 -6.13 -6.83
CA THR A 258 -13.83 -5.78 -7.00
C THR A 258 -14.75 -6.78 -6.29
N ILE A 259 -14.49 -8.08 -6.44
CA ILE A 259 -15.27 -9.12 -5.75
C ILE A 259 -15.02 -9.10 -4.24
N LEU A 260 -13.76 -8.94 -3.82
CA LEU A 260 -13.43 -8.81 -2.40
C LEU A 260 -14.14 -7.60 -1.79
N ASN A 261 -14.04 -6.44 -2.42
CA ASN A 261 -14.57 -5.18 -1.92
C ASN A 261 -16.09 -5.21 -1.81
N ALA A 262 -16.79 -5.75 -2.82
CA ALA A 262 -18.23 -5.95 -2.76
C ALA A 262 -18.64 -6.85 -1.57
N GLN A 263 -17.90 -7.92 -1.31
CA GLN A 263 -18.17 -8.78 -0.15
C GLN A 263 -17.82 -8.11 1.18
N LEU A 264 -16.75 -7.32 1.22
CA LEU A 264 -16.37 -6.55 2.41
C LEU A 264 -17.47 -5.55 2.81
N HIS A 265 -18.01 -4.80 1.84
CA HIS A 265 -19.14 -3.90 2.05
C HIS A 265 -20.38 -4.63 2.61
N ASN A 266 -20.73 -5.80 2.03
CA ASN A 266 -21.84 -6.61 2.51
C ASN A 266 -21.63 -7.07 3.96
N VAL A 267 -20.45 -7.54 4.30
CA VAL A 267 -20.12 -8.05 5.65
C VAL A 267 -20.11 -6.94 6.68
N LEU A 268 -19.68 -5.73 6.30
CA LEU A 268 -19.63 -4.55 7.20
C LEU A 268 -20.94 -3.77 7.25
N GLY A 269 -21.92 -4.08 6.38
CA GLY A 269 -23.19 -3.36 6.30
C GLY A 269 -23.04 -1.92 5.79
N VAL A 270 -21.96 -1.62 5.07
CA VAL A 270 -21.67 -0.30 4.50
C VAL A 270 -22.16 -0.26 3.06
N GLN A 271 -22.88 0.83 2.67
CA GLN A 271 -23.30 0.97 1.28
C GLN A 271 -22.09 1.22 0.37
N HIS A 272 -21.96 0.42 -0.67
CA HIS A 272 -20.98 0.63 -1.72
C HIS A 272 -21.42 1.81 -2.58
N HIS A 273 -20.71 2.94 -2.47
CA HIS A 273 -20.84 4.06 -3.40
C HIS A 273 -19.71 3.97 -4.43
N PRO A 274 -19.96 3.46 -5.64
CA PRO A 274 -18.91 3.46 -6.67
C PRO A 274 -18.48 4.90 -6.91
N VAL A 275 -17.17 5.16 -6.83
CA VAL A 275 -16.59 6.48 -7.15
C VAL A 275 -16.85 6.74 -8.63
N VAL A 276 -17.89 7.51 -8.93
CA VAL A 276 -18.16 7.97 -10.29
C VAL A 276 -17.02 8.92 -10.67
N PRO A 277 -16.28 8.67 -11.77
CA PRO A 277 -15.27 9.61 -12.23
C PRO A 277 -15.94 10.96 -12.48
N THR A 278 -15.58 11.97 -11.71
CA THR A 278 -16.01 13.35 -12.00
C THR A 278 -15.45 13.68 -13.37
N SER A 279 -16.31 13.70 -14.39
CA SER A 279 -15.95 14.23 -15.70
C SER A 279 -15.52 15.68 -15.47
N LEU A 280 -14.25 15.96 -15.77
CA LEU A 280 -13.75 17.32 -15.85
C LEU A 280 -14.72 18.12 -16.75
N ALA A 281 -15.53 18.97 -16.14
CA ALA A 281 -16.17 20.04 -16.85
C ALA A 281 -15.04 20.95 -17.34
N VAL A 282 -14.73 20.83 -18.63
CA VAL A 282 -13.90 21.79 -19.36
C VAL A 282 -14.77 23.05 -19.47
N ALA A 283 -14.34 24.12 -18.84
CA ALA A 283 -14.71 25.46 -19.14
C ALA A 283 -13.45 26.29 -19.34
#